data_268c0cb2737385b9181cdcd46a861cc7
#
_entry.id   268c0cb2737385b9181cdcd46a861cc7
#
_cell.length_a   1.000
_cell.length_b   1.000
_cell.length_c   1.000
_cell.angle_alpha   90.00
_cell.angle_beta   90.00
_cell.angle_gamma   90.00
#
_symmetry.space_group_name_H-M   'P 1'
#
loop_
_entity.id
_entity.type
_entity.pdbx_description
1 polymer ?
#
loop_
_entity_poly.entity_id
_entity_poly.type
_entity_poly.pdbx_seq_one_letter_code
_entity_poly.pdbx_strand_id
1 'polypeptide(L)'
;MKTLINKFCGLAALLALFTACKKEPVLTTLQEVAFTSGITASTKSVTLAESKNNESVIAFNWPAVTYPVKSPVTYTLQIDVPSDTLGASAWANAKSFEVGEDILTKAIQGKDLNTMALDLGIKPDESGTLVARIKSYLDRAAFSGAVAFTVTPFKIFSGFPALWVPGDYQGWNLAAAPTIVSVKSNKLYEGYIYIPAGGSNLFKFTAQPAWEPMAYGDGGSGILIEANFSGGNFTAPSDGYYNLTANLNNMAYTVTKTTWGILGDATPGGWDTDTQMNYDAVSKVWTVTADMKSGASFKFRANNAWVIDFAIDSNGKLMYADHPVLGYTPDLNNLTVPETGNYTITLDLHDANNYTYKLKKN
;
A
#
# COMPACT_ATOMS: atom_id res chain seq x y z
N MET A 1 -97.66 19.16 20.22
CA MET A 1 -96.76 19.90 19.31
C MET A 1 -95.32 20.05 19.83
N LYS A 2 -95.06 20.27 21.12
CA LYS A 2 -93.67 20.38 21.66
C LYS A 2 -92.81 19.13 21.52
N THR A 3 -93.35 17.94 21.54
CA THR A 3 -92.62 16.66 21.43
C THR A 3 -92.19 16.32 20.02
N LEU A 4 -92.91 16.81 19.01
CA LEU A 4 -92.55 16.59 17.60
C LEU A 4 -91.40 17.54 17.17
N ILE A 5 -91.41 18.78 17.63
CA ILE A 5 -90.32 19.77 17.36
C ILE A 5 -89.01 19.30 17.91
N ASN A 6 -88.99 18.78 19.15
CA ASN A 6 -87.75 18.26 19.76
C ASN A 6 -87.18 17.03 19.02
N LYS A 7 -88.03 16.19 18.49
CA LYS A 7 -87.57 15.08 17.66
C LYS A 7 -87.02 15.50 16.26
N PHE A 8 -87.63 16.56 15.70
CA PHE A 8 -87.15 17.10 14.42
C PHE A 8 -85.85 17.90 14.59
N CYS A 9 -85.67 18.65 15.65
CA CYS A 9 -84.42 19.32 15.99
C CYS A 9 -83.30 18.31 16.30
N GLY A 10 -83.58 17.19 17.00
CA GLY A 10 -82.63 16.14 17.26
C GLY A 10 -82.16 15.42 15.99
N LEU A 11 -83.08 15.17 15.06
CA LEU A 11 -82.76 14.55 13.76
C LEU A 11 -81.95 15.48 12.86
N ALA A 12 -82.28 16.80 12.82
CA ALA A 12 -81.53 17.80 12.09
C ALA A 12 -80.10 18.02 12.65
N ALA A 13 -79.92 17.97 13.95
CA ALA A 13 -78.59 18.00 14.57
C ALA A 13 -77.75 16.75 14.31
N LEU A 14 -78.41 15.59 14.21
CA LEU A 14 -77.71 14.34 13.85
C LEU A 14 -77.25 14.32 12.38
N LEU A 15 -78.08 14.86 11.45
CA LEU A 15 -77.73 14.99 10.03
C LEU A 15 -76.64 16.03 9.79
N ALA A 16 -76.53 17.10 10.61
CA ALA A 16 -75.47 18.08 10.48
C ALA A 16 -74.11 17.57 10.92
N LEU A 17 -74.04 16.48 11.72
CA LEU A 17 -72.80 15.82 12.13
C LEU A 17 -72.16 15.00 11.00
N PHE A 18 -72.94 14.62 9.99
CA PHE A 18 -72.43 13.84 8.84
C PHE A 18 -71.92 14.72 7.67
N THR A 19 -72.10 16.05 7.74
CA THR A 19 -71.57 16.94 6.69
C THR A 19 -70.25 17.62 7.06
N ALA A 20 -69.71 17.36 8.26
CA ALA A 20 -68.44 17.90 8.66
C ALA A 20 -67.31 16.94 8.25
N CYS A 21 -66.48 17.47 7.38
CA CYS A 21 -65.19 16.94 6.98
C CYS A 21 -65.17 15.79 5.98
N LYS A 22 -65.60 16.05 4.74
CA LYS A 22 -64.83 15.51 3.61
C LYS A 22 -63.64 16.44 3.38
N LYS A 23 -62.62 16.29 4.24
CA LYS A 23 -61.27 16.70 3.88
C LYS A 23 -60.82 15.66 2.86
N GLU A 24 -60.93 15.95 1.59
CA GLU A 24 -60.30 15.11 0.58
C GLU A 24 -58.81 15.02 0.97
N PRO A 25 -58.23 13.83 1.17
CA PRO A 25 -56.82 13.74 1.35
C PRO A 25 -56.13 14.35 0.13
N VAL A 26 -55.44 15.45 0.30
CA VAL A 26 -54.53 15.93 -0.71
C VAL A 26 -53.55 14.80 -0.92
N LEU A 27 -53.71 14.02 -1.98
CA LEU A 27 -52.77 13.03 -2.42
C LEU A 27 -51.47 13.79 -2.66
N THR A 28 -50.52 13.72 -1.71
CA THR A 28 -49.16 14.21 -1.89
C THR A 28 -48.54 13.27 -2.91
N THR A 29 -48.58 13.61 -4.18
CA THR A 29 -47.76 12.91 -5.17
C THR A 29 -46.32 13.14 -4.83
N LEU A 30 -45.56 12.09 -4.63
CA LEU A 30 -44.12 12.17 -4.43
C LEU A 30 -43.56 12.86 -5.70
N GLN A 31 -43.02 14.05 -5.53
CA GLN A 31 -42.34 14.76 -6.60
C GLN A 31 -41.14 13.94 -7.05
N GLU A 32 -40.97 13.75 -8.35
CA GLU A 32 -39.81 13.02 -8.89
C GLU A 32 -38.54 13.78 -8.53
N VAL A 33 -37.53 13.02 -8.08
CA VAL A 33 -36.20 13.54 -7.78
C VAL A 33 -35.23 12.90 -8.76
N ALA A 34 -34.67 13.71 -9.63
CA ALA A 34 -33.78 13.26 -10.69
C ALA A 34 -32.61 14.23 -10.90
N PHE A 35 -31.53 13.74 -11.46
CA PHE A 35 -30.43 14.57 -11.94
C PHE A 35 -30.83 15.28 -13.24
N THR A 36 -30.52 16.56 -13.36
CA THR A 36 -30.79 17.38 -14.55
C THR A 36 -29.84 17.07 -15.72
N SER A 37 -28.66 16.55 -15.42
CA SER A 37 -27.68 16.02 -16.38
C SER A 37 -26.88 14.90 -15.78
N GLY A 38 -26.10 14.18 -16.60
CA GLY A 38 -25.22 13.09 -16.14
C GLY A 38 -23.99 13.61 -15.42
N ILE A 39 -23.29 12.67 -14.80
CA ILE A 39 -21.93 12.87 -14.26
C ILE A 39 -20.93 13.07 -15.41
N THR A 40 -19.89 13.86 -15.18
CA THR A 40 -18.78 14.07 -16.11
C THR A 40 -17.46 13.65 -15.48
N ALA A 41 -16.52 13.16 -16.27
CA ALA A 41 -15.16 12.82 -15.86
C ALA A 41 -14.15 13.80 -16.48
N SER A 42 -13.10 14.16 -15.75
CA SER A 42 -12.04 15.08 -16.21
C SER A 42 -11.21 14.50 -17.36
N THR A 43 -11.20 13.17 -17.51
CA THR A 43 -10.54 12.46 -18.61
C THR A 43 -11.32 11.20 -18.98
N LYS A 44 -11.13 10.73 -20.20
CA LYS A 44 -11.74 9.50 -20.71
C LYS A 44 -10.80 8.28 -20.58
N SER A 45 -9.54 8.49 -20.26
CA SER A 45 -8.54 7.41 -20.12
C SER A 45 -7.50 7.76 -19.06
N VAL A 46 -7.15 6.78 -18.24
CA VAL A 46 -6.14 6.89 -17.19
C VAL A 46 -5.18 5.70 -17.29
N THR A 47 -3.90 5.97 -17.50
CA THR A 47 -2.84 4.98 -17.31
C THR A 47 -2.19 5.22 -15.95
N LEU A 48 -2.30 4.23 -15.08
CA LEU A 48 -1.82 4.28 -13.70
C LEU A 48 -0.37 3.83 -13.62
N ALA A 49 0.36 4.36 -12.65
CA ALA A 49 1.73 3.99 -12.32
C ALA A 49 1.96 4.24 -10.83
N GLU A 50 2.89 3.51 -10.23
CA GLU A 50 3.22 3.66 -8.80
C GLU A 50 3.66 5.09 -8.45
N SER A 51 4.40 5.75 -9.34
CA SER A 51 4.81 7.14 -9.16
C SER A 51 3.65 8.13 -9.03
N LYS A 52 2.45 7.78 -9.50
CA LYS A 52 1.22 8.58 -9.42
C LYS A 52 0.28 8.21 -8.27
N ASN A 53 0.71 7.35 -7.36
CA ASN A 53 -0.14 6.84 -6.26
C ASN A 53 -0.81 7.95 -5.45
N ASN A 54 -0.13 9.04 -5.20
CA ASN A 54 -0.63 10.15 -4.38
C ASN A 54 -1.15 11.34 -5.22
N GLU A 55 -1.17 11.22 -6.55
CA GLU A 55 -1.71 12.23 -7.45
C GLU A 55 -3.21 11.99 -7.70
N SER A 56 -3.97 13.09 -7.89
CA SER A 56 -5.34 13.01 -8.39
C SER A 56 -5.31 12.72 -9.88
N VAL A 57 -5.71 11.51 -10.28
CA VAL A 57 -5.61 11.03 -11.67
C VAL A 57 -6.88 11.19 -12.49
N ILE A 58 -8.03 11.30 -11.83
CA ILE A 58 -9.32 11.57 -12.43
C ILE A 58 -10.21 12.30 -11.43
N ALA A 59 -11.05 13.21 -11.91
CA ALA A 59 -12.05 13.89 -11.11
C ALA A 59 -13.43 13.78 -11.79
N PHE A 60 -14.46 13.62 -10.96
CA PHE A 60 -15.85 13.54 -11.38
C PHE A 60 -16.62 14.76 -10.89
N ASN A 61 -17.52 15.29 -11.72
CA ASN A 61 -18.38 16.41 -11.38
C ASN A 61 -19.82 16.10 -11.78
N TRP A 62 -20.79 16.61 -11.01
CA TRP A 62 -22.21 16.39 -11.23
C TRP A 62 -23.05 17.60 -10.78
N PRO A 63 -24.26 17.78 -11.30
CA PRO A 63 -25.16 18.83 -10.85
C PRO A 63 -25.79 18.49 -9.49
N ALA A 64 -26.13 19.51 -8.73
CA ALA A 64 -26.95 19.33 -7.53
C ALA A 64 -28.34 18.77 -7.90
N VAL A 65 -28.86 17.91 -7.03
CA VAL A 65 -30.24 17.39 -7.13
C VAL A 65 -31.14 18.19 -6.22
N THR A 66 -32.32 18.60 -6.73
CA THR A 66 -33.29 19.31 -5.93
C THR A 66 -34.29 18.34 -5.33
N TYR A 67 -34.41 18.36 -4.02
CA TYR A 67 -35.39 17.64 -3.23
C TYR A 67 -36.52 18.60 -2.80
N PRO A 68 -37.75 18.10 -2.58
CA PRO A 68 -38.87 18.93 -2.10
C PRO A 68 -38.62 19.58 -0.73
N VAL A 69 -37.78 18.95 0.08
CA VAL A 69 -37.37 19.45 1.40
C VAL A 69 -35.99 20.08 1.29
N LYS A 70 -35.84 21.30 1.80
CA LYS A 70 -34.51 21.95 1.87
C LYS A 70 -33.71 21.38 3.05
N SER A 71 -32.76 20.53 2.74
CA SER A 71 -31.79 19.93 3.67
C SER A 71 -30.54 19.56 2.88
N PRO A 72 -29.36 19.42 3.52
CA PRO A 72 -28.16 18.94 2.87
C PRO A 72 -28.38 17.57 2.21
N VAL A 73 -27.85 17.38 1.01
CA VAL A 73 -27.99 16.16 0.22
C VAL A 73 -26.67 15.38 0.27
N THR A 74 -26.70 14.13 0.70
CA THR A 74 -25.54 13.25 0.66
C THR A 74 -25.33 12.70 -0.74
N TYR A 75 -24.08 12.74 -1.21
CA TYR A 75 -23.67 12.17 -2.50
C TYR A 75 -22.72 11.00 -2.30
N THR A 76 -22.91 9.95 -3.10
CA THR A 76 -22.04 8.76 -3.16
C THR A 76 -21.63 8.52 -4.60
N LEU A 77 -20.34 8.53 -4.88
CA LEU A 77 -19.79 8.11 -6.17
C LEU A 77 -19.72 6.57 -6.19
N GLN A 78 -20.27 5.96 -7.23
CA GLN A 78 -20.22 4.52 -7.48
C GLN A 78 -19.47 4.24 -8.77
N ILE A 79 -18.51 3.30 -8.73
CA ILE A 79 -17.70 2.87 -9.87
C ILE A 79 -17.80 1.37 -10.01
N ASP A 80 -18.05 0.88 -11.23
CA ASP A 80 -18.21 -0.55 -11.53
C ASP A 80 -17.74 -0.87 -12.95
N VAL A 81 -17.74 -2.16 -13.31
CA VAL A 81 -17.56 -2.59 -14.71
C VAL A 81 -18.87 -2.53 -15.47
N PRO A 82 -18.88 -2.28 -16.80
CA PRO A 82 -20.13 -2.19 -17.58
C PRO A 82 -21.03 -3.41 -17.46
N SER A 83 -20.47 -4.62 -17.34
CA SER A 83 -21.26 -5.86 -17.22
C SER A 83 -22.14 -5.90 -15.96
N ASP A 84 -21.71 -5.26 -14.87
CA ASP A 84 -22.38 -5.29 -13.57
C ASP A 84 -23.42 -4.16 -13.42
N THR A 85 -23.62 -3.36 -14.45
CA THR A 85 -24.58 -2.24 -14.42
C THR A 85 -25.97 -2.59 -14.96
N LEU A 86 -26.19 -3.86 -15.36
CA LEU A 86 -27.42 -4.37 -15.96
C LEU A 86 -28.08 -5.45 -15.11
N GLY A 87 -29.41 -5.57 -15.27
CA GLY A 87 -30.20 -6.63 -14.60
C GLY A 87 -30.59 -6.30 -13.16
N ALA A 88 -31.13 -7.32 -12.47
CA ALA A 88 -31.71 -7.17 -11.12
C ALA A 88 -30.66 -6.84 -10.03
N SER A 89 -29.41 -7.23 -10.24
CA SER A 89 -28.29 -6.97 -9.33
C SER A 89 -27.38 -5.84 -9.81
N ALA A 90 -27.89 -4.95 -10.68
CA ALA A 90 -27.11 -3.86 -11.23
C ALA A 90 -26.45 -3.01 -10.13
N TRP A 91 -25.13 -2.75 -10.26
CA TRP A 91 -24.31 -1.98 -9.32
C TRP A 91 -24.14 -2.62 -7.93
N ALA A 92 -24.42 -3.90 -7.77
CA ALA A 92 -24.30 -4.58 -6.47
C ALA A 92 -22.84 -4.71 -6.01
N ASN A 93 -21.87 -4.80 -6.95
CA ASN A 93 -20.45 -4.91 -6.68
C ASN A 93 -19.70 -3.57 -6.78
N ALA A 94 -20.44 -2.47 -7.04
CA ALA A 94 -19.85 -1.14 -7.22
C ALA A 94 -18.98 -0.72 -6.04
N LYS A 95 -17.79 -0.25 -6.32
CA LYS A 95 -16.95 0.44 -5.35
C LYS A 95 -17.54 1.82 -5.08
N SER A 96 -17.85 2.11 -3.82
CA SER A 96 -18.60 3.30 -3.42
C SER A 96 -17.74 4.22 -2.55
N PHE A 97 -17.80 5.53 -2.83
CA PHE A 97 -17.22 6.60 -2.02
C PHE A 97 -18.31 7.53 -1.55
N GLU A 98 -18.52 7.62 -0.27
CA GLU A 98 -19.30 8.70 0.29
C GLU A 98 -18.51 10.01 0.13
N VAL A 99 -19.10 10.97 -0.57
CA VAL A 99 -18.42 12.23 -0.89
C VAL A 99 -18.71 13.28 0.20
N GLY A 100 -19.89 13.22 0.79
CA GLY A 100 -20.37 14.14 1.81
C GLY A 100 -21.59 14.93 1.37
N GLU A 101 -22.00 15.88 2.22
CA GLU A 101 -23.19 16.71 2.02
C GLU A 101 -22.88 17.87 1.08
N ASP A 102 -23.76 18.10 0.09
CA ASP A 102 -23.71 19.20 -0.89
C ASP A 102 -22.40 19.35 -1.66
N ILE A 103 -21.52 18.33 -1.64
CA ILE A 103 -20.29 18.30 -2.43
C ILE A 103 -20.60 17.74 -3.81
N LEU A 104 -20.21 18.46 -4.86
CA LEU A 104 -20.56 18.17 -6.26
C LEU A 104 -19.37 17.72 -7.11
N THR A 105 -18.24 17.42 -6.47
CA THR A 105 -17.04 16.94 -7.14
C THR A 105 -16.29 15.92 -6.28
N LYS A 106 -15.60 14.98 -6.92
CA LYS A 106 -14.70 14.04 -6.27
C LYS A 106 -13.51 13.74 -7.16
N ALA A 107 -12.32 13.99 -6.65
CA ALA A 107 -11.08 13.53 -7.25
C ALA A 107 -10.64 12.19 -6.64
N ILE A 108 -10.10 11.29 -7.46
CA ILE A 108 -9.61 9.98 -7.07
C ILE A 108 -8.09 9.96 -7.25
N GLN A 109 -7.40 9.48 -6.23
CA GLN A 109 -5.95 9.29 -6.27
C GLN A 109 -5.57 8.03 -7.05
N GLY A 110 -4.35 8.02 -7.62
CA GLY A 110 -3.86 6.92 -8.43
C GLY A 110 -3.90 5.58 -7.71
N LYS A 111 -3.46 5.51 -6.45
CA LYS A 111 -3.51 4.28 -5.63
C LYS A 111 -4.92 3.73 -5.43
N ASP A 112 -5.90 4.62 -5.19
CA ASP A 112 -7.28 4.21 -4.92
C ASP A 112 -7.93 3.70 -6.21
N LEU A 113 -7.72 4.38 -7.34
CA LEU A 113 -8.22 3.93 -8.64
C LEU A 113 -7.57 2.61 -9.07
N ASN A 114 -6.25 2.43 -8.81
CA ASN A 114 -5.55 1.20 -9.12
C ASN A 114 -6.12 0.00 -8.35
N THR A 115 -6.29 0.14 -7.04
CA THR A 115 -6.89 -0.90 -6.20
C THR A 115 -8.29 -1.25 -6.67
N MET A 116 -9.14 -0.24 -6.95
CA MET A 116 -10.49 -0.47 -7.46
C MET A 116 -10.52 -1.21 -8.79
N ALA A 117 -9.68 -0.80 -9.75
CA ALA A 117 -9.63 -1.42 -11.06
C ALA A 117 -9.24 -2.91 -10.96
N LEU A 118 -8.24 -3.23 -10.15
CA LEU A 118 -7.82 -4.61 -9.89
C LEU A 118 -8.91 -5.42 -9.18
N ASP A 119 -9.57 -4.86 -8.16
CA ASP A 119 -10.66 -5.49 -7.43
C ASP A 119 -11.89 -5.75 -8.30
N LEU A 120 -12.12 -4.91 -9.31
CA LEU A 120 -13.18 -5.05 -10.33
C LEU A 120 -12.76 -5.98 -11.49
N GLY A 121 -11.59 -6.64 -11.39
CA GLY A 121 -11.14 -7.68 -12.30
C GLY A 121 -10.39 -7.21 -13.54
N ILE A 122 -10.03 -5.91 -13.64
CA ILE A 122 -9.13 -5.46 -14.69
C ILE A 122 -7.72 -5.92 -14.37
N LYS A 123 -7.07 -6.62 -15.30
CA LYS A 123 -5.74 -7.17 -15.07
C LYS A 123 -4.67 -6.07 -15.12
N PRO A 124 -3.58 -6.23 -14.36
CA PRO A 124 -2.43 -5.33 -14.47
C PRO A 124 -1.94 -5.23 -15.92
N ASP A 125 -1.56 -4.00 -16.32
CA ASP A 125 -1.04 -3.65 -17.63
C ASP A 125 -2.01 -3.87 -18.82
N GLU A 126 -3.26 -4.29 -18.54
CA GLU A 126 -4.34 -4.37 -19.53
C GLU A 126 -5.31 -3.19 -19.37
N SER A 127 -5.74 -2.61 -20.49
CA SER A 127 -6.75 -1.55 -20.47
C SER A 127 -8.15 -2.12 -20.34
N GLY A 128 -8.91 -1.66 -19.34
CA GLY A 128 -10.30 -2.04 -19.11
C GLY A 128 -11.22 -0.82 -19.02
N THR A 129 -12.52 -1.04 -19.21
CA THR A 129 -13.53 0.00 -19.09
C THR A 129 -14.20 -0.05 -17.73
N LEU A 130 -14.26 1.10 -17.06
CA LEU A 130 -15.07 1.34 -15.88
C LEU A 130 -16.17 2.33 -16.20
N VAL A 131 -17.25 2.29 -15.44
CA VAL A 131 -18.35 3.25 -15.48
C VAL A 131 -18.56 3.85 -14.10
N ALA A 132 -18.89 5.13 -14.06
CA ALA A 132 -19.15 5.85 -12.82
C ALA A 132 -20.53 6.49 -12.85
N ARG A 133 -21.24 6.46 -11.71
CA ARG A 133 -22.49 7.21 -11.47
C ARG A 133 -22.49 7.85 -10.09
N ILE A 134 -23.37 8.80 -9.89
CA ILE A 134 -23.67 9.38 -8.58
C ILE A 134 -25.00 8.90 -8.07
N LYS A 135 -25.04 8.51 -6.80
CA LYS A 135 -26.23 8.35 -5.98
C LYS A 135 -26.35 9.59 -5.09
N SER A 136 -27.49 10.28 -5.17
CA SER A 136 -27.88 11.28 -4.16
C SER A 136 -28.89 10.67 -3.19
N TYR A 137 -28.87 11.11 -1.94
CA TYR A 137 -29.79 10.65 -0.91
C TYR A 137 -30.16 11.78 0.04
N LEU A 138 -31.46 11.91 0.33
CA LEU A 138 -31.98 12.70 1.42
C LEU A 138 -33.13 11.92 2.10
N ASP A 139 -34.29 11.86 1.50
CA ASP A 139 -35.45 11.05 1.92
C ASP A 139 -35.60 9.79 1.05
N ARG A 140 -35.05 9.82 -0.15
CA ARG A 140 -34.97 8.74 -1.13
C ARG A 140 -33.73 8.88 -2.00
N ALA A 141 -33.36 7.80 -2.67
CA ALA A 141 -32.23 7.80 -3.59
C ALA A 141 -32.65 8.28 -4.99
N ALA A 142 -31.77 9.07 -5.62
CA ALA A 142 -31.80 9.30 -7.07
C ALA A 142 -30.41 8.99 -7.65
N PHE A 143 -30.36 8.55 -8.91
CA PHE A 143 -29.13 8.15 -9.59
C PHE A 143 -28.92 8.96 -10.86
N SER A 144 -27.68 9.35 -11.13
CA SER A 144 -27.30 10.00 -12.38
C SER A 144 -27.21 8.98 -13.54
N GLY A 145 -27.19 9.46 -14.77
CA GLY A 145 -26.63 8.69 -15.88
C GLY A 145 -25.16 8.36 -15.60
N ALA A 146 -24.67 7.25 -16.16
CA ALA A 146 -23.28 6.81 -15.97
C ALA A 146 -22.36 7.42 -17.02
N VAL A 147 -21.08 7.67 -16.66
CA VAL A 147 -20.00 8.02 -17.57
C VAL A 147 -19.00 6.89 -17.64
N ALA A 148 -18.58 6.50 -18.85
CA ALA A 148 -17.56 5.50 -19.07
C ALA A 148 -16.17 6.16 -19.22
N PHE A 149 -15.15 5.47 -18.71
CA PHE A 149 -13.74 5.81 -18.90
C PHE A 149 -12.90 4.52 -18.93
N THR A 150 -11.73 4.59 -19.54
CA THR A 150 -10.78 3.46 -19.55
C THR A 150 -9.71 3.65 -18.50
N VAL A 151 -9.27 2.54 -17.91
CA VAL A 151 -8.17 2.52 -16.95
C VAL A 151 -7.22 1.38 -17.28
N THR A 152 -5.92 1.64 -17.18
CA THR A 152 -4.88 0.63 -17.25
C THR A 152 -4.19 0.58 -15.89
N PRO A 153 -4.53 -0.39 -15.01
CA PRO A 153 -3.90 -0.52 -13.70
C PRO A 153 -2.50 -1.11 -13.83
N PHE A 154 -1.65 -0.84 -12.86
CA PHE A 154 -0.35 -1.51 -12.71
C PHE A 154 -0.42 -2.59 -11.62
N LYS A 155 0.50 -3.53 -11.67
CA LYS A 155 0.61 -4.59 -10.66
C LYS A 155 1.06 -4.00 -9.33
N ILE A 156 0.26 -4.16 -8.28
CA ILE A 156 0.68 -3.81 -6.91
C ILE A 156 1.79 -4.79 -6.49
N PHE A 157 2.94 -4.24 -6.12
CA PHE A 157 4.03 -5.03 -5.57
C PHE A 157 3.65 -5.48 -4.15
N SER A 158 3.45 -6.77 -3.96
CA SER A 158 3.11 -7.38 -2.66
C SER A 158 4.32 -7.96 -1.92
N GLY A 159 5.52 -7.65 -2.39
CA GLY A 159 6.77 -8.22 -1.89
C GLY A 159 7.29 -9.35 -2.78
N PHE A 160 8.57 -9.65 -2.62
CA PHE A 160 9.21 -10.80 -3.27
C PHE A 160 8.89 -12.10 -2.52
N PRO A 161 9.08 -13.28 -3.13
CA PRO A 161 9.09 -14.53 -2.37
C PRO A 161 10.04 -14.41 -1.17
N ALA A 162 9.57 -14.78 0.01
CA ALA A 162 10.26 -14.54 1.26
C ALA A 162 10.43 -15.80 2.10
N LEU A 163 11.48 -15.81 2.93
CA LEU A 163 11.61 -16.67 4.09
C LEU A 163 11.62 -15.79 5.33
N TRP A 164 10.85 -16.17 6.34
CA TRP A 164 10.83 -15.51 7.65
C TRP A 164 12.00 -16.00 8.51
N VAL A 165 12.53 -15.13 9.35
CA VAL A 165 13.71 -15.39 10.17
C VAL A 165 13.35 -15.26 11.66
N PRO A 166 12.51 -16.15 12.23
CA PRO A 166 12.28 -16.16 13.67
C PRO A 166 13.55 -16.59 14.44
N GLY A 167 13.78 -15.99 15.60
CA GLY A 167 14.94 -16.30 16.43
C GLY A 167 14.81 -15.81 17.85
N ASP A 168 15.77 -16.16 18.67
CA ASP A 168 15.86 -15.75 20.07
C ASP A 168 15.86 -14.21 20.23
N TYR A 169 16.53 -13.51 19.31
CA TYR A 169 16.67 -12.05 19.26
C TYR A 169 15.34 -11.29 19.22
N GLN A 170 14.23 -11.94 18.90
CA GLN A 170 12.89 -11.37 18.88
C GLN A 170 11.84 -12.28 19.58
N GLY A 171 12.32 -13.21 20.46
CA GLY A 171 11.46 -14.10 21.24
C GLY A 171 10.72 -15.15 20.40
N TRP A 172 11.27 -15.58 19.26
CA TRP A 172 10.70 -16.59 18.36
C TRP A 172 9.28 -16.22 17.84
N ASN A 173 8.96 -14.92 17.81
CA ASN A 173 7.66 -14.44 17.35
C ASN A 173 7.58 -14.45 15.82
N LEU A 174 6.93 -15.45 15.24
CA LEU A 174 6.79 -15.63 13.81
C LEU A 174 6.09 -14.47 13.09
N ALA A 175 5.09 -13.86 13.73
CA ALA A 175 4.34 -12.74 13.15
C ALA A 175 5.17 -11.45 13.04
N ALA A 176 6.20 -11.29 13.88
CA ALA A 176 7.11 -10.15 13.90
C ALA A 176 8.52 -10.50 13.35
N ALA A 177 8.69 -11.68 12.79
CA ALA A 177 9.97 -12.11 12.23
C ALA A 177 10.32 -11.28 10.98
N PRO A 178 11.54 -10.74 10.87
CA PRO A 178 12.01 -10.15 9.62
C PRO A 178 12.08 -11.20 8.53
N THR A 179 12.20 -10.74 7.29
CA THR A 179 12.26 -11.61 6.11
C THR A 179 13.57 -11.45 5.37
N ILE A 180 14.01 -12.52 4.72
CA ILE A 180 14.95 -12.48 3.61
C ILE A 180 14.19 -12.81 2.34
N VAL A 181 14.53 -12.18 1.21
CA VAL A 181 13.71 -12.22 0.00
C VAL A 181 14.47 -12.68 -1.24
N SER A 182 13.73 -13.27 -2.18
CA SER A 182 14.25 -13.66 -3.49
C SER A 182 13.82 -12.63 -4.53
N VAL A 183 14.59 -11.56 -4.69
CA VAL A 183 14.28 -10.42 -5.59
C VAL A 183 14.04 -10.86 -7.04
N LYS A 184 14.76 -11.88 -7.51
CA LYS A 184 14.62 -12.45 -8.87
C LYS A 184 13.64 -13.63 -8.93
N SER A 185 12.94 -13.96 -7.81
CA SER A 185 12.04 -15.13 -7.69
C SER A 185 12.69 -16.45 -8.14
N ASN A 186 13.99 -16.60 -7.91
CA ASN A 186 14.82 -17.71 -8.36
C ASN A 186 15.33 -18.60 -7.21
N LYS A 187 14.70 -18.51 -6.03
CA LYS A 187 15.04 -19.25 -4.81
C LYS A 187 16.41 -18.89 -4.19
N LEU A 188 17.01 -17.78 -4.61
CA LEU A 188 18.13 -17.17 -3.91
C LEU A 188 17.59 -16.06 -3.02
N TYR A 189 17.63 -16.25 -1.73
CA TYR A 189 17.10 -15.31 -0.72
C TYR A 189 18.26 -14.59 -0.04
N GLU A 190 18.07 -13.32 0.24
CA GLU A 190 18.99 -12.53 1.05
C GLU A 190 18.26 -11.46 1.86
N GLY A 191 18.88 -11.03 2.97
CA GLY A 191 18.35 -9.98 3.82
C GLY A 191 19.19 -9.79 5.08
N TYR A 192 18.79 -8.84 5.91
CA TYR A 192 19.55 -8.47 7.10
C TYR A 192 18.75 -8.66 8.38
N ILE A 193 19.45 -9.08 9.43
CA ILE A 193 18.92 -9.08 10.80
C ILE A 193 19.93 -8.44 11.75
N TYR A 194 19.42 -7.86 12.83
CA TYR A 194 20.22 -7.44 13.97
C TYR A 194 20.01 -8.39 15.15
N ILE A 195 21.10 -8.91 15.69
CA ILE A 195 21.12 -9.78 16.86
C ILE A 195 21.71 -8.96 18.01
N PRO A 196 20.91 -8.60 19.04
CA PRO A 196 21.39 -7.86 20.20
C PRO A 196 22.22 -8.77 21.12
N ALA A 197 23.11 -8.16 21.91
CA ALA A 197 23.88 -8.90 22.93
C ALA A 197 22.97 -9.51 24.00
N GLY A 198 23.44 -10.65 24.57
CA GLY A 198 22.80 -11.29 25.72
C GLY A 198 21.82 -12.42 25.42
N GLY A 199 21.57 -12.73 24.15
CA GLY A 199 20.74 -13.85 23.69
C GLY A 199 21.55 -15.09 23.30
N SER A 200 20.87 -16.14 22.85
CA SER A 200 21.49 -17.38 22.35
C SER A 200 22.02 -17.25 20.92
N ASN A 201 21.71 -16.17 20.21
CA ASN A 201 22.04 -15.93 18.80
C ASN A 201 21.45 -16.97 17.84
N LEU A 202 20.43 -17.71 18.27
CA LEU A 202 19.81 -18.78 17.50
C LEU A 202 18.65 -18.25 16.66
N PHE A 203 18.50 -18.78 15.44
CA PHE A 203 17.38 -18.45 14.55
C PHE A 203 17.07 -19.63 13.61
N LYS A 204 15.98 -19.52 12.85
CA LYS A 204 15.56 -20.43 11.78
C LYS A 204 15.08 -19.67 10.56
N PHE A 205 14.90 -20.40 9.45
CA PHE A 205 14.07 -19.90 8.33
C PHE A 205 12.76 -20.66 8.29
N THR A 206 11.66 -19.96 7.99
CA THR A 206 10.36 -20.57 7.74
C THR A 206 9.79 -20.07 6.40
N ALA A 207 9.04 -20.93 5.71
CA ALA A 207 8.48 -20.59 4.40
C ALA A 207 7.28 -19.61 4.48
N GLN A 208 6.75 -19.41 5.69
CA GLN A 208 5.66 -18.48 6.00
C GLN A 208 5.77 -18.09 7.49
N PRO A 209 5.00 -17.08 7.99
CA PRO A 209 5.04 -16.67 9.40
C PRO A 209 4.37 -17.72 10.31
N ALA A 210 4.76 -18.98 10.14
CA ALA A 210 4.32 -20.16 10.90
C ALA A 210 5.39 -21.25 10.81
N TRP A 211 5.40 -22.17 11.78
CA TRP A 211 6.32 -23.31 11.77
C TRP A 211 5.97 -24.35 10.70
N GLU A 212 4.70 -24.53 10.42
CA GLU A 212 4.17 -25.42 9.39
C GLU A 212 3.77 -24.62 8.13
N PRO A 213 3.81 -25.19 6.93
CA PRO A 213 4.19 -26.58 6.63
C PRO A 213 5.70 -26.80 6.45
N MET A 214 6.55 -25.73 6.45
CA MET A 214 7.95 -25.85 6.13
C MET A 214 8.81 -24.90 6.95
N ALA A 215 9.81 -25.46 7.61
CA ALA A 215 10.91 -24.72 8.22
C ALA A 215 12.25 -25.31 7.76
N TYR A 216 13.29 -24.49 7.76
CA TYR A 216 14.64 -24.89 7.42
C TYR A 216 15.55 -24.73 8.63
N GLY A 217 16.43 -25.69 8.84
CA GLY A 217 17.41 -25.71 9.91
C GLY A 217 18.84 -25.92 9.41
N ASP A 218 19.78 -25.84 10.33
CA ASP A 218 21.20 -26.06 10.08
C ASP A 218 21.51 -27.56 9.96
N GLY A 219 22.00 -27.95 8.79
CA GLY A 219 22.55 -29.29 8.54
C GLY A 219 24.06 -29.37 8.77
N GLY A 220 24.70 -28.28 9.21
CA GLY A 220 26.15 -28.15 9.37
C GLY A 220 26.85 -27.71 8.08
N SER A 221 28.01 -27.09 8.24
CA SER A 221 28.89 -26.68 7.11
C SER A 221 28.22 -25.81 6.04
N GLY A 222 27.27 -24.97 6.42
CA GLY A 222 26.55 -24.09 5.49
C GLY A 222 25.44 -24.79 4.68
N ILE A 223 25.00 -25.97 5.09
CA ILE A 223 23.94 -26.75 4.42
C ILE A 223 22.60 -26.49 5.12
N LEU A 224 21.60 -26.16 4.33
CA LEU A 224 20.18 -26.13 4.74
C LEU A 224 19.61 -27.54 4.74
N ILE A 225 18.81 -27.84 5.75
CA ILE A 225 17.94 -29.03 5.75
C ILE A 225 16.48 -28.62 5.93
N GLU A 226 15.59 -29.26 5.19
CA GLU A 226 14.16 -29.19 5.46
C GLU A 226 13.88 -29.95 6.75
N ALA A 227 13.39 -29.25 7.76
CA ALA A 227 13.24 -29.85 9.06
C ALA A 227 12.09 -29.19 9.81
N ASN A 228 10.90 -29.75 9.68
CA ASN A 228 9.79 -29.43 10.56
C ASN A 228 10.22 -29.79 11.99
N PHE A 229 10.51 -28.79 12.85
CA PHE A 229 10.87 -28.88 14.27
C PHE A 229 12.16 -29.66 14.63
N SER A 230 12.66 -30.60 13.83
CA SER A 230 13.75 -31.49 14.20
C SER A 230 15.16 -31.06 13.76
N GLY A 231 15.26 -30.08 12.85
CA GLY A 231 16.54 -29.52 12.40
C GLY A 231 17.19 -28.60 13.43
N GLY A 232 18.52 -28.52 13.45
CA GLY A 232 19.29 -27.58 14.26
C GLY A 232 18.85 -26.13 14.00
N ASN A 233 19.07 -25.27 15.00
CA ASN A 233 18.93 -23.81 14.76
C ASN A 233 20.22 -23.33 14.09
N PHE A 234 20.10 -22.32 13.23
CA PHE A 234 21.26 -21.54 12.81
C PHE A 234 21.79 -20.75 14.00
N THR A 235 23.09 -20.52 14.02
CA THR A 235 23.74 -19.75 15.07
C THR A 235 24.55 -18.62 14.45
N ALA A 236 24.30 -17.39 14.86
CA ALA A 236 25.19 -16.28 14.54
C ALA A 236 26.37 -16.30 15.53
N PRO A 237 27.63 -16.09 15.06
CA PRO A 237 28.82 -16.23 15.90
C PRO A 237 28.90 -15.31 17.12
N SER A 238 28.21 -14.16 17.08
CA SER A 238 28.14 -13.16 18.15
C SER A 238 26.90 -12.29 18.00
N ASP A 239 26.72 -11.30 18.88
CA ASP A 239 25.84 -10.16 18.61
C ASP A 239 26.33 -9.34 17.41
N GLY A 240 25.42 -8.61 16.73
CA GLY A 240 25.75 -7.74 15.61
C GLY A 240 24.72 -7.73 14.49
N TYR A 241 25.08 -7.11 13.38
CA TYR A 241 24.25 -7.00 12.19
C TYR A 241 24.72 -7.99 11.13
N TYR A 242 23.80 -8.78 10.59
CA TYR A 242 24.14 -9.91 9.73
C TYR A 242 23.43 -9.86 8.39
N ASN A 243 24.19 -10.03 7.30
CA ASN A 243 23.63 -10.47 6.03
C ASN A 243 23.39 -11.97 6.09
N LEU A 244 22.19 -12.40 5.82
CA LEU A 244 21.78 -13.79 5.72
C LEU A 244 21.47 -14.13 4.26
N THR A 245 21.91 -15.30 3.81
CA THR A 245 21.49 -15.83 2.52
C THR A 245 20.96 -17.25 2.66
N ALA A 246 20.01 -17.62 1.80
CA ALA A 246 19.52 -18.97 1.63
C ALA A 246 19.35 -19.27 0.13
N ASN A 247 19.96 -20.35 -0.32
CA ASN A 247 19.84 -20.85 -1.69
C ASN A 247 19.11 -22.19 -1.66
N LEU A 248 17.80 -22.18 -1.98
CA LEU A 248 17.00 -23.40 -1.98
C LEU A 248 17.19 -24.27 -3.24
N ASN A 249 18.05 -23.86 -4.19
CA ASN A 249 18.36 -24.70 -5.35
C ASN A 249 19.43 -25.76 -5.01
N ASN A 250 20.35 -25.40 -4.12
CA ASN A 250 21.44 -26.30 -3.69
C ASN A 250 21.47 -26.49 -2.17
N MET A 251 20.43 -26.02 -1.48
CA MET A 251 20.27 -26.16 -0.03
C MET A 251 21.50 -25.64 0.75
N ALA A 252 21.94 -24.41 0.44
CA ALA A 252 23.07 -23.76 1.10
C ALA A 252 22.64 -22.45 1.77
N TYR A 253 23.35 -22.03 2.82
CA TYR A 253 23.14 -20.75 3.49
C TYR A 253 24.44 -20.08 3.91
N THR A 254 24.38 -18.78 4.15
CA THR A 254 25.49 -18.04 4.80
C THR A 254 24.96 -17.13 5.90
N VAL A 255 25.81 -16.89 6.90
CA VAL A 255 25.59 -15.96 8.02
C VAL A 255 26.82 -15.06 8.10
N THR A 256 26.75 -13.87 7.52
CA THR A 256 27.90 -12.98 7.39
C THR A 256 27.69 -11.74 8.25
N LYS A 257 28.53 -11.56 9.30
CA LYS A 257 28.53 -10.34 10.10
C LYS A 257 28.94 -9.16 9.24
N THR A 258 28.19 -8.05 9.30
CA THR A 258 28.46 -6.85 8.52
C THR A 258 28.60 -5.61 9.39
N THR A 259 29.56 -4.77 9.03
CA THR A 259 29.68 -3.37 9.41
C THR A 259 29.68 -2.56 8.13
N TRP A 260 29.17 -1.33 8.18
CA TRP A 260 29.02 -0.52 6.96
C TRP A 260 29.84 0.74 7.02
N GLY A 261 30.34 1.16 5.87
CA GLY A 261 31.03 2.43 5.66
C GLY A 261 30.64 3.08 4.32
N ILE A 262 30.99 4.35 4.19
CA ILE A 262 30.97 5.09 2.93
C ILE A 262 32.40 5.28 2.44
N LEU A 263 32.60 5.16 1.13
CA LEU A 263 33.91 5.22 0.49
C LEU A 263 33.78 5.88 -0.88
N GLY A 264 34.72 6.74 -1.23
CA GLY A 264 34.75 7.42 -2.53
C GLY A 264 35.32 8.82 -2.45
N ASP A 265 35.63 9.43 -3.60
CA ASP A 265 36.22 10.78 -3.68
C ASP A 265 35.36 11.87 -3.02
N ALA A 266 34.05 11.61 -2.88
CA ALA A 266 33.13 12.49 -2.17
C ALA A 266 33.29 12.41 -0.65
N THR A 267 33.93 11.40 -0.09
CA THR A 267 34.07 11.17 1.35
C THR A 267 35.43 11.65 1.88
N PRO A 268 35.60 11.83 3.20
CA PRO A 268 36.87 12.23 3.79
C PRO A 268 38.03 11.26 3.52
N GLY A 269 37.74 9.95 3.45
CA GLY A 269 38.75 8.90 3.25
C GLY A 269 39.07 8.57 1.78
N GLY A 270 38.42 9.21 0.83
CA GLY A 270 38.57 8.89 -0.60
C GLY A 270 38.20 7.43 -0.91
N TRP A 271 38.84 6.86 -1.94
CA TRP A 271 38.70 5.44 -2.30
C TRP A 271 39.61 4.49 -1.49
N ASP A 272 40.40 5.03 -0.56
CA ASP A 272 41.40 4.24 0.19
C ASP A 272 40.89 3.79 1.55
N THR A 273 40.11 4.63 2.24
CA THR A 273 39.68 4.40 3.61
C THR A 273 38.18 4.63 3.80
N ASP A 274 37.50 3.65 4.37
CA ASP A 274 36.06 3.77 4.68
C ASP A 274 35.83 4.75 5.82
N THR A 275 34.87 5.63 5.65
CA THR A 275 34.27 6.39 6.75
C THR A 275 33.17 5.50 7.35
N GLN A 276 33.43 5.00 8.56
CA GLN A 276 32.58 3.99 9.22
C GLN A 276 31.22 4.57 9.61
N MET A 277 30.17 3.78 9.45
CA MET A 277 28.81 4.06 9.90
C MET A 277 28.55 3.39 11.26
N ASN A 278 27.63 3.95 12.04
CA ASN A 278 27.16 3.36 13.28
C ASN A 278 25.73 2.85 13.11
N TYR A 279 25.48 1.66 13.63
CA TYR A 279 24.13 1.09 13.62
C TYR A 279 23.33 1.60 14.83
N ASP A 280 22.14 2.11 14.58
CA ASP A 280 21.14 2.45 15.59
C ASP A 280 20.07 1.36 15.64
N ALA A 281 20.06 0.58 16.69
CA ALA A 281 19.12 -0.53 16.87
C ALA A 281 17.66 -0.08 17.10
N VAL A 282 17.43 1.18 17.51
CA VAL A 282 16.08 1.72 17.73
C VAL A 282 15.44 2.11 16.41
N SER A 283 16.13 2.90 15.63
CA SER A 283 15.70 3.30 14.28
C SER A 283 15.98 2.24 13.21
N LYS A 284 16.78 1.21 13.54
CA LYS A 284 17.19 0.09 12.67
C LYS A 284 17.97 0.50 11.42
N VAL A 285 18.72 1.57 11.50
CA VAL A 285 19.48 2.12 10.37
C VAL A 285 20.95 2.30 10.71
N TRP A 286 21.78 2.33 9.69
CA TRP A 286 23.18 2.74 9.75
C TRP A 286 23.28 4.23 9.48
N THR A 287 24.09 4.96 10.23
CA THR A 287 24.26 6.40 10.06
C THR A 287 25.71 6.81 10.15
N VAL A 288 26.09 7.85 9.44
CA VAL A 288 27.35 8.57 9.56
C VAL A 288 27.16 10.05 9.30
N THR A 289 27.88 10.90 10.00
CA THR A 289 27.98 12.34 9.68
C THR A 289 29.38 12.59 9.14
N ALA A 290 29.47 13.13 7.93
CA ALA A 290 30.73 13.37 7.24
C ALA A 290 30.69 14.63 6.37
N ASP A 291 31.86 15.24 6.15
CA ASP A 291 32.03 16.32 5.19
C ASP A 291 32.14 15.73 3.79
N MET A 292 31.17 16.06 2.94
CA MET A 292 31.02 15.50 1.60
C MET A 292 31.33 16.53 0.53
N LYS A 293 31.94 16.09 -0.59
CA LYS A 293 32.30 16.92 -1.72
C LYS A 293 31.34 16.69 -2.90
N SER A 294 30.75 17.79 -3.43
CA SER A 294 30.00 17.73 -4.70
C SER A 294 30.93 17.56 -5.90
N GLY A 295 30.39 17.03 -7.01
CA GLY A 295 31.17 16.74 -8.22
C GLY A 295 32.04 15.48 -8.09
N ALA A 296 31.97 14.77 -6.99
CA ALA A 296 32.63 13.51 -6.69
C ALA A 296 31.59 12.44 -6.30
N SER A 297 32.01 11.19 -6.16
CA SER A 297 31.09 10.08 -5.95
C SER A 297 31.52 9.20 -4.76
N PHE A 298 30.56 8.36 -4.28
CA PHE A 298 30.80 7.41 -3.22
C PHE A 298 29.91 6.17 -3.36
N LYS A 299 30.22 5.12 -2.60
CA LYS A 299 29.43 3.90 -2.45
C LYS A 299 29.25 3.58 -0.97
N PHE A 300 28.28 2.71 -0.67
CA PHE A 300 28.23 1.99 0.60
C PHE A 300 28.98 0.67 0.46
N ARG A 301 29.85 0.34 1.41
CA ARG A 301 30.62 -0.91 1.40
C ARG A 301 30.59 -1.59 2.76
N ALA A 302 30.41 -2.93 2.76
CA ALA A 302 30.46 -3.73 3.97
C ALA A 302 31.88 -4.19 4.28
N ASN A 303 32.22 -4.23 5.58
CA ASN A 303 33.43 -4.87 6.11
C ASN A 303 34.75 -4.37 5.47
N ASN A 304 34.78 -3.14 4.97
CA ASN A 304 35.92 -2.56 4.24
C ASN A 304 36.41 -3.43 3.06
N ALA A 305 35.51 -4.16 2.43
CA ALA A 305 35.83 -5.11 1.35
C ALA A 305 34.85 -5.03 0.19
N TRP A 306 35.32 -5.19 -1.05
CA TRP A 306 34.52 -5.18 -2.27
C TRP A 306 33.80 -6.53 -2.51
N VAL A 307 33.16 -7.07 -1.46
CA VAL A 307 32.41 -8.33 -1.50
C VAL A 307 30.91 -8.08 -1.41
N ILE A 308 30.52 -7.08 -0.62
CA ILE A 308 29.15 -6.62 -0.50
C ILE A 308 29.20 -5.09 -0.54
N ASP A 309 28.69 -4.51 -1.63
CA ASP A 309 28.61 -3.08 -1.77
C ASP A 309 27.36 -2.64 -2.55
N PHE A 310 26.92 -1.42 -2.29
CA PHE A 310 25.76 -0.82 -2.94
C PHE A 310 26.14 0.37 -3.81
N ALA A 311 25.46 0.46 -4.94
CA ALA A 311 25.39 1.61 -5.83
C ALA A 311 23.92 1.90 -6.16
N ILE A 312 23.64 2.80 -7.09
CA ILE A 312 22.29 3.17 -7.48
C ILE A 312 22.01 2.87 -8.95
N ASP A 313 20.78 2.49 -9.27
CA ASP A 313 20.32 2.41 -10.66
C ASP A 313 20.07 3.80 -11.27
N SER A 314 19.63 3.86 -12.51
CA SER A 314 19.29 5.10 -13.21
C SER A 314 18.16 5.91 -12.59
N ASN A 315 17.35 5.29 -11.72
CA ASN A 315 16.25 5.92 -10.99
C ASN A 315 16.65 6.34 -9.56
N GLY A 316 17.91 6.14 -9.16
CA GLY A 316 18.41 6.42 -7.83
C GLY A 316 18.04 5.36 -6.78
N LYS A 317 17.53 4.20 -7.19
CA LYS A 317 17.24 3.09 -6.28
C LYS A 317 18.54 2.39 -5.88
N LEU A 318 18.67 2.10 -4.57
CA LEU A 318 19.81 1.35 -4.02
C LEU A 318 19.80 -0.09 -4.54
N MET A 319 20.92 -0.54 -5.09
CA MET A 319 21.10 -1.86 -5.67
C MET A 319 22.45 -2.44 -5.24
N TYR A 320 22.54 -3.75 -5.02
CA TYR A 320 23.86 -4.40 -4.89
C TYR A 320 24.65 -4.21 -6.19
N ALA A 321 25.86 -3.66 -6.04
CA ALA A 321 26.84 -3.70 -7.13
C ALA A 321 27.58 -5.03 -7.13
N ASP A 322 28.02 -5.47 -5.94
CA ASP A 322 28.57 -6.79 -5.72
C ASP A 322 27.91 -7.49 -4.52
N HIS A 323 27.65 -8.78 -4.67
CA HIS A 323 27.17 -9.65 -3.59
C HIS A 323 27.58 -11.11 -3.85
N PRO A 324 28.11 -11.85 -2.85
CA PRO A 324 28.69 -13.17 -3.06
C PRO A 324 27.69 -14.22 -3.58
N VAL A 325 26.40 -14.05 -3.32
CA VAL A 325 25.35 -15.01 -3.76
C VAL A 325 24.53 -14.47 -4.93
N LEU A 326 24.23 -13.16 -4.96
CA LEU A 326 23.43 -12.54 -6.01
C LEU A 326 24.26 -12.17 -7.24
N GLY A 327 25.57 -12.08 -7.10
CA GLY A 327 26.52 -11.73 -8.15
C GLY A 327 26.69 -10.21 -8.35
N TYR A 328 27.40 -9.86 -9.41
CA TYR A 328 27.65 -8.49 -9.86
C TYR A 328 26.46 -7.95 -10.65
N THR A 329 26.10 -6.70 -10.41
CA THR A 329 25.08 -5.97 -11.20
C THR A 329 25.78 -4.89 -12.05
N PRO A 330 25.77 -5.02 -13.38
CA PRO A 330 26.37 -4.03 -14.28
C PRO A 330 25.56 -2.72 -14.34
N ASP A 331 26.16 -1.69 -14.90
CA ASP A 331 25.54 -0.41 -15.29
C ASP A 331 24.92 0.39 -14.12
N LEU A 332 25.43 0.19 -12.91
CA LEU A 332 25.05 1.01 -11.75
C LEU A 332 25.90 2.27 -11.65
N ASN A 333 25.31 3.32 -11.11
CA ASN A 333 25.96 4.59 -10.84
C ASN A 333 26.41 4.68 -9.38
N ASN A 334 27.51 5.36 -9.12
CA ASN A 334 27.89 5.72 -7.76
C ASN A 334 26.95 6.82 -7.23
N LEU A 335 26.81 6.90 -5.91
CA LEU A 335 26.06 7.97 -5.25
C LEU A 335 26.84 9.30 -5.31
N THR A 336 26.12 10.41 -5.30
CA THR A 336 26.70 11.77 -5.28
C THR A 336 25.94 12.64 -4.27
N VAL A 337 26.55 13.74 -3.85
CA VAL A 337 25.85 14.81 -3.12
C VAL A 337 25.69 16.04 -4.01
N PRO A 338 24.55 16.76 -3.95
CA PRO A 338 24.29 17.91 -4.82
C PRO A 338 25.20 19.11 -4.53
N GLU A 339 25.62 19.28 -3.29
CA GLU A 339 26.45 20.39 -2.83
C GLU A 339 27.52 19.91 -1.86
N THR A 340 28.68 20.58 -1.82
CA THR A 340 29.69 20.34 -0.78
C THR A 340 29.16 20.79 0.58
N GLY A 341 29.40 19.99 1.63
CA GLY A 341 29.00 20.32 2.98
C GLY A 341 29.01 19.15 3.92
N ASN A 342 28.61 19.39 5.16
CA ASN A 342 28.43 18.36 6.17
C ASN A 342 27.07 17.65 5.98
N TYR A 343 27.06 16.32 5.94
CA TYR A 343 25.86 15.51 5.73
C TYR A 343 25.72 14.46 6.80
N THR A 344 24.46 14.22 7.21
CA THR A 344 24.05 12.99 7.86
C THR A 344 23.55 12.03 6.78
N ILE A 345 24.26 10.92 6.63
CA ILE A 345 23.98 9.86 5.64
C ILE A 345 23.39 8.67 6.37
N THR A 346 22.26 8.18 5.89
CA THR A 346 21.54 7.03 6.45
C THR A 346 21.48 5.93 5.41
N LEU A 347 21.77 4.69 5.83
CA LEU A 347 21.55 3.45 5.05
C LEU A 347 20.57 2.58 5.82
N ASP A 348 19.48 2.22 5.17
CA ASP A 348 18.39 1.42 5.75
C ASP A 348 18.25 0.09 5.02
N LEU A 349 18.57 -0.99 5.72
CA LEU A 349 18.58 -2.37 5.23
C LEU A 349 17.64 -3.28 6.03
N HIS A 350 16.69 -2.72 6.82
CA HIS A 350 15.84 -3.56 7.66
C HIS A 350 14.67 -4.21 6.90
N ASP A 351 14.28 -3.65 5.74
CA ASP A 351 13.27 -4.24 4.85
C ASP A 351 13.94 -4.80 3.59
N ALA A 352 14.05 -6.11 3.53
CA ALA A 352 14.67 -6.81 2.39
C ALA A 352 13.94 -6.60 1.04
N ASN A 353 12.68 -6.16 1.05
CA ASN A 353 11.95 -5.79 -0.17
C ASN A 353 12.40 -4.45 -0.74
N ASN A 354 12.96 -3.56 0.09
CA ASN A 354 13.26 -2.19 -0.32
C ASN A 354 14.36 -1.54 0.52
N TYR A 355 15.61 -1.80 0.17
CA TYR A 355 16.74 -1.10 0.78
C TYR A 355 16.76 0.35 0.33
N THR A 356 16.99 1.27 1.28
CA THR A 356 16.97 2.70 1.01
C THR A 356 18.14 3.44 1.63
N TYR A 357 18.38 4.66 1.16
CA TYR A 357 19.34 5.57 1.74
C TYR A 357 18.78 7.00 1.80
N LYS A 358 19.35 7.81 2.65
CA LYS A 358 18.99 9.23 2.76
C LYS A 358 20.24 10.09 2.94
N LEU A 359 20.28 11.21 2.24
CA LEU A 359 21.31 12.24 2.34
C LEU A 359 20.66 13.51 2.89
N LYS A 360 21.07 13.92 4.08
CA LYS A 360 20.58 15.15 4.71
C LYS A 360 21.75 16.08 4.97
N LYS A 361 21.77 17.24 4.30
CA LYS A 361 22.73 18.32 4.59
C LYS A 361 22.38 18.94 5.94
N ASN A 362 23.37 19.14 6.79
CA ASN A 362 23.23 19.69 8.14
C ASN A 362 23.31 21.21 8.15
#